data_b72dac8c61822ff8021701f76883574a
#
_entry.id   b72dac8c61822ff8021701f76883574a
#
_cell.length_a   1.000
_cell.length_b   1.000
_cell.length_c   1.000
_cell.angle_alpha   90.00
_cell.angle_beta   90.00
_cell.angle_gamma   90.00
#
_symmetry.space_group_name_H-M   'P 1'
#
loop_
_entity.id
_entity.type
_entity.pdbx_description
1 polymer ?
#
loop_
_entity_poly.entity_id
_entity_poly.type
_entity_poly.pdbx_seq_one_letter_code
_entity_poly.pdbx_strand_id
1 'polypeptide(L)'
;YPYATELTRESTRVQQQANLDRAIRRLETDIAGQAVTTVQNATNAESAATVQAQMAAQQQLLSRMQSLKASGRIALELKPERPEYPDLPLEDGDNIIIPTRPGFVSVFGAVLAENAFIHRKDATVDDYLERAGLLREADIDAALIIRADGSVEGNTAHRRWFGGGGFMGKELQPGDAIFVPEKFDRRS
;
A
#
# COMPACT_ATOMS: atom_id res chain seq x y z
N TYR A 1 19.30 11.50 -6.82
CA TYR A 1 19.14 10.27 -6.02
C TYR A 1 18.70 9.11 -6.90
N PRO A 2 19.66 8.38 -7.52
CA PRO A 2 19.36 7.35 -8.51
C PRO A 2 18.44 6.23 -8.00
N TYR A 3 18.57 5.84 -6.73
CA TYR A 3 17.72 4.81 -6.12
C TYR A 3 16.21 5.14 -6.20
N ALA A 4 15.86 6.40 -6.13
CA ALA A 4 14.46 6.86 -6.21
C ALA A 4 14.03 7.26 -7.64
N THR A 5 14.75 6.81 -8.66
CA THR A 5 14.37 7.08 -10.05
C THR A 5 12.96 6.55 -10.34
N GLU A 6 12.15 7.38 -10.95
CA GLU A 6 10.82 7.03 -11.44
C GLU A 6 10.83 6.89 -12.95
N LEU A 7 10.35 5.77 -13.42
CA LEU A 7 10.04 5.55 -14.83
C LEU A 7 8.53 5.41 -14.98
N THR A 8 7.94 6.27 -15.78
CA THR A 8 6.51 6.15 -16.16
C THR A 8 6.39 5.89 -17.66
N ARG A 9 5.46 5.04 -18.03
CA ARG A 9 5.22 4.59 -19.40
C ARG A 9 3.73 4.63 -19.71
N GLU A 10 3.38 5.18 -20.86
CA GLU A 10 1.97 5.31 -21.23
C GLU A 10 1.30 3.95 -21.47
N SER A 11 1.95 3.02 -22.16
CA SER A 11 1.40 1.66 -22.35
C SER A 11 1.16 0.94 -21.03
N THR A 12 2.04 1.12 -20.06
CA THR A 12 1.88 0.59 -18.69
C THR A 12 0.72 1.28 -17.96
N ARG A 13 0.60 2.60 -18.08
CA ARG A 13 -0.52 3.35 -17.49
C ARG A 13 -1.86 2.85 -18.00
N VAL A 14 -1.99 2.66 -19.30
CA VAL A 14 -3.21 2.14 -19.93
C VAL A 14 -3.56 0.76 -19.41
N GLN A 15 -2.57 -0.13 -19.30
CA GLN A 15 -2.76 -1.48 -18.78
C GLN A 15 -3.14 -1.48 -17.29
N GLN A 16 -2.48 -0.66 -16.48
CA GLN A 16 -2.80 -0.51 -15.06
C GLN A 16 -4.22 0.05 -14.88
N GLN A 17 -4.62 1.04 -15.67
CA GLN A 17 -5.96 1.60 -15.62
C GLN A 17 -7.02 0.57 -15.99
N ALA A 18 -6.79 -0.23 -17.03
CA ALA A 18 -7.70 -1.30 -17.43
C ALA A 18 -7.83 -2.38 -16.33
N ASN A 19 -6.74 -2.70 -15.63
CA ASN A 19 -6.76 -3.63 -14.50
C ASN A 19 -7.56 -3.06 -13.32
N LEU A 20 -7.36 -1.80 -13.01
CA LEU A 20 -8.10 -1.09 -11.95
C LEU A 20 -9.60 -1.03 -12.28
N ASP A 21 -9.97 -0.69 -13.50
CA ASP A 21 -11.35 -0.64 -13.95
C ASP A 21 -12.04 -2.02 -13.87
N ARG A 22 -11.32 -3.10 -14.18
CA ARG A 22 -11.82 -4.46 -13.99
C ARG A 22 -12.03 -4.82 -12.52
N ALA A 23 -11.12 -4.41 -11.64
CA ALA A 23 -11.25 -4.64 -10.20
C ALA A 23 -12.46 -3.88 -9.63
N ILE A 24 -12.67 -2.64 -10.07
CA ILE A 24 -13.84 -1.82 -9.70
C ILE A 24 -15.14 -2.52 -10.13
N ARG A 25 -15.23 -2.97 -11.38
CA ARG A 25 -16.42 -3.69 -11.86
C ARG A 25 -16.71 -4.98 -11.11
N ARG A 26 -15.67 -5.73 -10.72
CA ARG A 26 -15.86 -6.93 -9.88
C ARG A 26 -16.45 -6.55 -8.52
N LEU A 27 -15.89 -5.55 -7.87
CA LEU A 27 -16.38 -5.09 -6.57
C LEU A 27 -17.83 -4.57 -6.66
N GLU A 28 -18.18 -3.83 -7.71
CA GLU A 28 -19.57 -3.38 -7.97
C GLU A 28 -20.52 -4.58 -8.08
N THR A 29 -20.11 -5.62 -8.82
CA THR A 29 -20.91 -6.84 -8.99
C THR A 29 -21.06 -7.59 -7.68
N ASP A 30 -19.99 -7.71 -6.88
CA ASP A 30 -20.00 -8.40 -5.59
C ASP A 30 -20.91 -7.65 -4.59
N ILE A 31 -20.85 -6.32 -4.55
CA ILE A 31 -21.73 -5.50 -3.70
C ILE A 31 -23.20 -5.70 -4.11
N ALA A 32 -23.50 -5.66 -5.40
CA ALA A 32 -24.84 -5.85 -5.91
C ALA A 32 -25.39 -7.28 -5.59
N GLY A 33 -24.54 -8.30 -5.72
CA GLY A 33 -24.90 -9.69 -5.39
C GLY A 33 -25.17 -9.89 -3.90
N GLN A 34 -24.36 -9.30 -3.03
CA GLN A 34 -24.55 -9.38 -1.58
C GLN A 34 -25.80 -8.63 -1.12
N ALA A 35 -26.14 -7.49 -1.73
CA ALA A 35 -27.34 -6.74 -1.40
C ALA A 35 -28.62 -7.60 -1.58
N VAL A 36 -28.68 -8.41 -2.64
CA VAL A 36 -29.83 -9.30 -2.91
C VAL A 36 -29.96 -10.42 -1.87
N THR A 37 -28.85 -11.07 -1.52
CA THR A 37 -28.85 -12.19 -0.54
C THR A 37 -29.11 -11.72 0.89
N THR A 38 -28.69 -10.53 1.24
CA THR A 38 -28.80 -10.00 2.61
C THR A 38 -30.20 -9.49 2.93
N VAL A 39 -30.89 -8.90 1.96
CA VAL A 39 -32.29 -8.49 2.11
C VAL A 39 -33.20 -9.71 2.35
N GLN A 40 -32.85 -10.87 1.81
CA GLN A 40 -33.60 -12.11 1.98
C GLN A 40 -33.38 -12.79 3.34
N ASN A 41 -32.25 -12.53 4.02
CA ASN A 41 -31.84 -13.22 5.24
C ASN A 41 -31.90 -12.36 6.51
N ALA A 42 -32.23 -11.07 6.43
CA ALA A 42 -32.32 -10.18 7.60
C ALA A 42 -33.60 -10.47 8.40
N THR A 43 -33.47 -11.28 9.45
CA THR A 43 -34.59 -11.65 10.32
C THR A 43 -34.70 -10.82 11.60
N ASN A 44 -33.68 -10.02 11.98
CA ASN A 44 -33.64 -9.21 13.21
C ASN A 44 -32.99 -7.85 12.97
N ALA A 45 -33.36 -6.85 13.80
CA ALA A 45 -32.83 -5.48 13.72
C ALA A 45 -31.31 -5.39 13.95
N GLU A 46 -30.73 -6.30 14.74
CA GLU A 46 -29.29 -6.33 15.05
C GLU A 46 -28.45 -6.81 13.86
N SER A 47 -28.95 -7.80 13.13
CA SER A 47 -28.34 -8.26 11.88
C SER A 47 -28.47 -7.21 10.77
N ALA A 48 -29.54 -6.45 10.74
CA ALA A 48 -29.76 -5.37 9.79
C ALA A 48 -28.73 -4.21 9.97
N ALA A 49 -28.42 -3.83 11.22
CA ALA A 49 -27.43 -2.79 11.52
C ALA A 49 -26.00 -3.22 11.12
N THR A 50 -25.62 -4.47 11.38
CA THR A 50 -24.31 -5.01 10.99
C THR A 50 -24.15 -5.05 9.47
N VAL A 51 -25.18 -5.47 8.77
CA VAL A 51 -25.23 -5.48 7.31
C VAL A 51 -25.11 -4.09 6.72
N GLN A 52 -25.83 -3.13 7.29
CA GLN A 52 -25.78 -1.75 6.83
C GLN A 52 -24.39 -1.12 7.00
N ALA A 53 -23.70 -1.42 8.13
CA ALA A 53 -22.32 -0.99 8.35
C ALA A 53 -21.35 -1.63 7.35
N GLN A 54 -21.53 -2.91 7.04
CA GLN A 54 -20.71 -3.61 6.05
C GLN A 54 -20.91 -3.06 4.62
N MET A 55 -22.16 -2.80 4.25
CA MET A 55 -22.48 -2.18 2.94
C MET A 55 -21.90 -0.77 2.83
N ALA A 56 -21.95 0.03 3.90
CA ALA A 56 -21.36 1.35 3.93
C ALA A 56 -19.82 1.30 3.76
N ALA A 57 -19.16 0.35 4.40
CA ALA A 57 -17.70 0.15 4.27
C ALA A 57 -17.32 -0.27 2.84
N GLN A 58 -18.07 -1.17 2.23
CA GLN A 58 -17.86 -1.58 0.83
C GLN A 58 -18.08 -0.42 -0.14
N GLN A 59 -19.12 0.37 0.07
CA GLN A 59 -19.40 1.56 -0.75
C GLN A 59 -18.28 2.60 -0.63
N GLN A 60 -17.73 2.78 0.57
CA GLN A 60 -16.60 3.68 0.79
C GLN A 60 -15.33 3.17 0.08
N LEU A 61 -15.07 1.85 0.13
CA LEU A 61 -13.96 1.24 -0.61
C LEU A 61 -14.12 1.45 -2.12
N LEU A 62 -15.32 1.20 -2.65
CA LEU A 62 -15.62 1.42 -4.06
C LEU A 62 -15.36 2.86 -4.48
N SER A 63 -15.84 3.84 -3.70
CA SER A 63 -15.61 5.26 -3.97
C SER A 63 -14.12 5.61 -3.97
N ARG A 64 -13.34 5.05 -3.05
CA ARG A 64 -11.88 5.24 -3.03
C ARG A 64 -11.22 4.65 -4.27
N MET A 65 -11.59 3.44 -4.67
CA MET A 65 -11.04 2.80 -5.87
C MET A 65 -11.39 3.58 -7.14
N GLN A 66 -12.60 4.11 -7.26
CA GLN A 66 -13.05 4.92 -8.39
C GLN A 66 -12.28 6.25 -8.50
N SER A 67 -11.76 6.78 -7.39
CA SER A 67 -10.94 7.99 -7.39
C SER A 67 -9.48 7.76 -7.77
N LEU A 68 -9.01 6.51 -7.76
CA LEU A 68 -7.64 6.17 -8.14
C LEU A 68 -7.44 6.29 -9.64
N LYS A 69 -6.25 6.79 -10.00
CA LYS A 69 -5.80 6.84 -11.40
C LYS A 69 -4.44 6.16 -11.50
N ALA A 70 -4.29 5.32 -12.51
CA ALA A 70 -3.02 4.68 -12.79
C ALA A 70 -1.96 5.71 -13.18
N SER A 71 -0.76 5.57 -12.62
CA SER A 71 0.38 6.46 -12.89
C SER A 71 1.23 6.01 -14.08
N GLY A 72 1.19 4.74 -14.44
CA GLY A 72 2.10 4.15 -15.40
C GLY A 72 3.51 3.90 -14.85
N ARG A 73 3.71 4.01 -13.53
CA ARG A 73 5.01 3.80 -12.91
C ARG A 73 5.45 2.34 -13.02
N ILE A 74 6.71 2.16 -13.41
CA ILE A 74 7.40 0.88 -13.44
C ILE A 74 8.39 0.85 -12.27
N ALA A 75 8.28 -0.13 -11.38
CA ALA A 75 9.24 -0.34 -10.31
C ALA A 75 10.55 -0.88 -10.89
N LEU A 76 11.65 -0.18 -10.62
CA LEU A 76 12.96 -0.51 -11.20
C LEU A 76 13.75 -1.52 -10.36
N GLU A 77 13.32 -1.78 -9.11
CA GLU A 77 13.95 -2.72 -8.17
C GLU A 77 15.46 -2.45 -7.98
N LEU A 78 15.82 -1.19 -7.81
CA LEU A 78 17.19 -0.74 -7.66
C LEU A 78 17.74 -1.10 -6.28
N LYS A 79 19.06 -1.36 -6.22
CA LYS A 79 19.76 -1.52 -4.95
C LYS A 79 20.21 -0.16 -4.42
N PRO A 80 19.93 0.18 -3.15
CA PRO A 80 20.26 1.50 -2.60
C PRO A 80 21.75 1.84 -2.66
N GLU A 81 22.62 0.87 -2.37
CA GLU A 81 24.07 1.07 -2.31
C GLU A 81 24.70 1.16 -3.70
N ARG A 82 24.10 0.47 -4.66
CA ARG A 82 24.60 0.37 -6.03
C ARG A 82 23.44 0.34 -7.00
N PRO A 83 22.83 1.48 -7.31
CA PRO A 83 21.70 1.54 -8.22
C PRO A 83 22.16 1.28 -9.66
N GLU A 84 21.99 0.05 -10.11
CA GLU A 84 22.21 -0.35 -11.50
C GLU A 84 20.85 -0.36 -12.21
N TYR A 85 20.71 0.42 -13.27
CA TYR A 85 19.48 0.44 -14.04
C TYR A 85 19.32 -0.86 -14.83
N PRO A 86 18.11 -1.43 -14.85
CA PRO A 86 17.83 -2.62 -15.65
C PRO A 86 18.00 -2.31 -17.14
N ASP A 87 18.38 -3.33 -17.90
CA ASP A 87 18.40 -3.26 -19.37
C ASP A 87 16.97 -3.33 -19.90
N LEU A 88 16.31 -2.17 -19.90
CA LEU A 88 14.93 -2.00 -20.33
C LEU A 88 14.91 -1.10 -21.57
N PRO A 89 14.45 -1.61 -22.73
CA PRO A 89 14.23 -0.76 -23.90
C PRO A 89 13.24 0.37 -23.59
N LEU A 90 13.62 1.58 -23.97
CA LEU A 90 12.73 2.73 -23.80
C LEU A 90 11.69 2.77 -24.92
N GLU A 91 10.50 3.21 -24.59
CA GLU A 91 9.40 3.47 -25.52
C GLU A 91 9.20 4.97 -25.73
N ASP A 92 8.62 5.34 -26.86
CA ASP A 92 8.22 6.72 -27.10
C ASP A 92 7.20 7.19 -26.04
N GLY A 93 7.46 8.37 -25.47
CA GLY A 93 6.64 8.91 -24.36
C GLY A 93 7.04 8.43 -22.98
N ASP A 94 8.07 7.60 -22.84
CA ASP A 94 8.62 7.29 -21.51
C ASP A 94 9.12 8.57 -20.83
N ASN A 95 8.85 8.67 -19.53
CA ASN A 95 9.32 9.78 -18.71
C ASN A 95 10.17 9.24 -17.56
N ILE A 96 11.39 9.73 -17.44
CA ILE A 96 12.34 9.34 -16.40
C ILE A 96 12.60 10.55 -15.51
N ILE A 97 12.32 10.42 -14.22
CA ILE A 97 12.57 11.45 -13.22
C ILE A 97 13.58 10.93 -12.21
N ILE A 98 14.69 11.60 -12.06
CA ILE A 98 15.69 11.32 -11.03
C ILE A 98 15.59 12.42 -9.99
N PRO A 99 14.96 12.17 -8.83
CA PRO A 99 14.74 13.20 -7.80
C PRO A 99 16.02 13.52 -7.03
N THR A 100 15.99 14.63 -6.33
CA THR A 100 16.96 14.89 -5.27
C THR A 100 16.78 13.92 -4.12
N ARG A 101 17.82 13.68 -3.32
CA ARG A 101 17.75 12.79 -2.17
C ARG A 101 16.86 13.42 -1.09
N PRO A 102 15.73 12.80 -0.72
CA PRO A 102 14.94 13.27 0.42
C PRO A 102 15.68 12.94 1.72
N GLY A 103 15.50 13.79 2.73
CA GLY A 103 16.11 13.57 4.05
C GLY A 103 15.20 12.86 5.06
N PHE A 104 14.14 12.21 4.62
CA PHE A 104 13.10 11.70 5.49
C PHE A 104 12.53 10.34 5.05
N VAL A 105 11.87 9.69 5.99
CA VAL A 105 11.03 8.50 5.82
C VAL A 105 9.61 8.87 6.27
N SER A 106 8.61 8.48 5.51
CA SER A 106 7.20 8.74 5.85
C SER A 106 6.58 7.56 6.57
N VAL A 107 5.74 7.83 7.56
CA VAL A 107 4.91 6.82 8.25
C VAL A 107 3.47 7.28 8.22
N PHE A 108 2.56 6.42 7.77
CA PHE A 108 1.14 6.75 7.66
C PHE A 108 0.23 5.52 7.86
N GLY A 109 -1.06 5.78 8.04
CA GLY A 109 -2.08 4.78 8.33
C GLY A 109 -2.49 4.77 9.79
N ALA A 110 -2.60 3.59 10.40
CA ALA A 110 -3.04 3.42 11.79
C ALA A 110 -1.96 3.78 12.82
N VAL A 111 -1.51 5.03 12.80
CA VAL A 111 -0.48 5.60 13.69
C VAL A 111 -0.99 6.89 14.34
N LEU A 112 -0.46 7.23 15.52
CA LEU A 112 -0.82 8.44 16.27
C LEU A 112 -0.36 9.71 15.54
N ALA A 113 0.81 9.67 14.91
CA ALA A 113 1.38 10.78 14.17
C ALA A 113 1.77 10.34 12.75
N GLU A 114 0.86 10.53 11.80
CA GLU A 114 1.20 10.46 10.38
C GLU A 114 2.16 11.60 10.06
N ASN A 115 3.42 11.26 9.75
CA ASN A 115 4.43 12.28 9.56
C ASN A 115 5.59 11.78 8.69
N ALA A 116 6.42 12.74 8.26
CA ALA A 116 7.74 12.49 7.73
C ALA A 116 8.77 12.62 8.86
N PHE A 117 9.56 11.58 9.08
CA PHE A 117 10.60 11.53 10.09
C PHE A 117 11.97 11.67 9.45
N ILE A 118 12.88 12.41 10.08
CA ILE A 118 14.26 12.52 9.59
C ILE A 118 14.85 11.11 9.44
N HIS A 119 15.39 10.84 8.26
CA HIS A 119 16.09 9.60 8.00
C HIS A 119 17.33 9.49 8.90
N ARG A 120 17.50 8.36 9.54
CA ARG A 120 18.69 7.99 10.30
C ARG A 120 19.28 6.73 9.71
N LYS A 121 20.61 6.73 9.53
CA LYS A 121 21.34 5.54 9.13
C LYS A 121 21.10 4.44 10.17
N ASP A 122 20.96 3.22 9.68
CA ASP A 122 20.74 2.01 10.49
C ASP A 122 19.42 1.99 11.30
N ALA A 123 18.54 2.99 11.16
CA ALA A 123 17.21 2.97 11.76
C ALA A 123 16.28 2.02 11.00
N THR A 124 15.52 1.24 11.78
CA THR A 124 14.67 0.15 11.30
C THR A 124 13.20 0.56 11.26
N VAL A 125 12.36 -0.31 10.68
CA VAL A 125 10.89 -0.16 10.73
C VAL A 125 10.42 0.06 12.16
N ASP A 126 10.91 -0.75 13.11
CA ASP A 126 10.53 -0.66 14.52
C ASP A 126 10.83 0.72 15.12
N ASP A 127 12.01 1.26 14.84
CA ASP A 127 12.40 2.60 15.30
C ASP A 127 11.45 3.71 14.81
N TYR A 128 11.03 3.65 13.55
CA TYR A 128 10.11 4.64 12.99
C TYR A 128 8.68 4.45 13.49
N LEU A 129 8.22 3.21 13.65
CA LEU A 129 6.89 2.91 14.20
C LEU A 129 6.78 3.32 15.67
N GLU A 130 7.83 3.13 16.46
CA GLU A 130 7.89 3.61 17.85
C GLU A 130 7.75 5.13 17.91
N ARG A 131 8.42 5.85 17.01
CA ARG A 131 8.33 7.32 16.92
C ARG A 131 6.97 7.82 16.45
N ALA A 132 6.33 7.11 15.52
CA ALA A 132 5.00 7.47 15.02
C ALA A 132 3.89 7.11 16.02
N GLY A 133 4.12 6.10 16.86
CA GLY A 133 3.13 5.54 17.76
C GLY A 133 2.05 4.74 17.03
N LEU A 134 1.87 3.50 17.41
CA LEU A 134 0.85 2.64 16.81
C LEU A 134 -0.50 2.85 17.48
N LEU A 135 -1.56 2.95 16.69
CA LEU A 135 -2.91 2.89 17.17
C LEU A 135 -3.27 1.45 17.62
N ARG A 136 -4.26 1.34 18.47
CA ARG A 136 -4.72 0.05 19.01
C ARG A 136 -5.27 -0.87 17.92
N GLU A 137 -5.90 -0.29 16.92
CA GLU A 137 -6.45 -0.92 15.72
C GLU A 137 -5.42 -1.20 14.63
N ALA A 138 -4.16 -0.88 14.83
CA ALA A 138 -3.10 -1.10 13.84
C ALA A 138 -2.90 -2.59 13.55
N ASP A 139 -2.88 -2.95 12.27
CA ASP A 139 -2.55 -4.29 11.77
C ASP A 139 -1.09 -4.35 11.32
N ILE A 140 -0.20 -4.65 12.25
CA ILE A 140 1.23 -4.78 11.98
C ILE A 140 1.53 -5.92 11.01
N ASP A 141 0.76 -7.00 11.06
CA ASP A 141 0.97 -8.16 10.18
C ASP A 141 0.70 -7.84 8.72
N ALA A 142 -0.13 -6.84 8.47
CA ALA A 142 -0.44 -6.33 7.13
C ALA A 142 0.34 -5.05 6.75
N ALA A 143 1.29 -4.61 7.59
CA ALA A 143 2.10 -3.44 7.30
C ALA A 143 2.97 -3.62 6.05
N LEU A 144 3.24 -2.53 5.36
CA LEU A 144 3.99 -2.47 4.12
C LEU A 144 5.11 -1.45 4.21
N ILE A 145 6.25 -1.76 3.58
CA ILE A 145 7.26 -0.75 3.22
C ILE A 145 7.06 -0.42 1.74
N ILE A 146 6.92 0.85 1.44
CA ILE A 146 6.91 1.38 0.08
C ILE A 146 8.28 1.99 -0.14
N ARG A 147 9.11 1.34 -0.95
CA ARG A 147 10.47 1.80 -1.22
C ARG A 147 10.48 3.00 -2.16
N ALA A 148 11.51 3.82 -2.06
CA ALA A 148 11.66 5.00 -2.92
C ALA A 148 11.76 4.65 -4.42
N ASP A 149 12.21 3.43 -4.76
CA ASP A 149 12.24 2.91 -6.13
C ASP A 149 10.86 2.45 -6.66
N GLY A 150 9.83 2.52 -5.83
CA GLY A 150 8.45 2.10 -6.16
C GLY A 150 8.13 0.64 -5.84
N SER A 151 9.07 -0.16 -5.38
CA SER A 151 8.81 -1.52 -4.92
C SER A 151 8.09 -1.53 -3.57
N VAL A 152 7.37 -2.61 -3.28
CA VAL A 152 6.60 -2.78 -2.04
C VAL A 152 7.01 -4.08 -1.37
N GLU A 153 7.27 -4.01 -0.07
CA GLU A 153 7.61 -5.16 0.75
C GLU A 153 6.60 -5.31 1.89
N GLY A 154 5.96 -6.47 1.96
CA GLY A 154 4.97 -6.78 3.01
C GLY A 154 5.56 -7.57 4.17
N ASN A 155 5.00 -7.39 5.37
CA ASN A 155 5.37 -8.16 6.54
C ASN A 155 5.07 -9.67 6.40
N THR A 156 4.00 -10.02 5.71
CA THR A 156 3.56 -11.42 5.54
C THR A 156 4.52 -12.29 4.74
N ALA A 157 5.34 -11.70 3.86
CA ALA A 157 6.28 -12.45 3.02
C ALA A 157 7.44 -13.08 3.81
N HIS A 158 7.79 -12.53 4.98
CA HIS A 158 8.93 -12.99 5.77
C HIS A 158 8.58 -13.99 6.88
N ARG A 159 7.33 -14.19 7.18
CA ARG A 159 6.86 -15.08 8.24
C ARG A 159 7.06 -16.57 7.95
N ARG A 160 7.34 -16.95 6.71
CA ARG A 160 7.26 -18.35 6.27
C ARG A 160 8.55 -19.15 6.31
N TRP A 161 9.73 -18.55 6.40
CA TRP A 161 10.93 -19.35 6.15
C TRP A 161 12.03 -19.32 7.23
N PHE A 162 12.34 -18.22 7.91
CA PHE A 162 13.36 -18.21 8.97
C PHE A 162 13.02 -17.20 10.06
N GLY A 163 13.07 -17.68 11.32
CA GLY A 163 13.00 -16.82 12.49
C GLY A 163 14.24 -15.93 12.60
N GLY A 164 14.02 -14.65 12.75
CA GLY A 164 15.07 -13.69 13.07
C GLY A 164 14.93 -12.38 12.29
N GLY A 165 14.67 -11.31 13.00
CA GLY A 165 14.84 -9.95 12.53
C GLY A 165 13.97 -9.48 11.35
N GLY A 166 12.90 -10.16 11.06
CA GLY A 166 12.02 -9.98 9.93
C GLY A 166 11.74 -8.53 9.47
N PHE A 167 10.50 -8.25 9.16
CA PHE A 167 10.02 -6.94 8.68
C PHE A 167 10.39 -5.76 9.60
N MET A 168 10.23 -5.92 10.92
CA MET A 168 10.51 -4.86 11.90
C MET A 168 11.98 -4.45 11.98
N GLY A 169 12.89 -5.39 11.70
CA GLY A 169 14.33 -5.15 11.68
C GLY A 169 14.88 -4.63 10.36
N LYS A 170 14.04 -4.39 9.35
CA LYS A 170 14.50 -3.87 8.07
C LYS A 170 14.89 -2.40 8.17
N GLU A 171 16.04 -2.06 7.62
CA GLU A 171 16.49 -0.69 7.48
C GLU A 171 15.72 0.02 6.37
N LEU A 172 15.50 1.32 6.56
CA LEU A 172 14.84 2.18 5.60
C LEU A 172 15.83 3.14 4.95
N GLN A 173 15.58 3.41 3.68
CA GLN A 173 16.34 4.37 2.89
C GLN A 173 15.62 5.73 2.85
N PRO A 174 16.34 6.84 2.60
CA PRO A 174 15.69 8.13 2.36
C PRO A 174 14.61 8.02 1.28
N GLY A 175 13.41 8.53 1.56
CA GLY A 175 12.27 8.49 0.65
C GLY A 175 11.42 7.23 0.73
N ASP A 176 11.79 6.24 1.54
CA ASP A 176 10.92 5.11 1.85
C ASP A 176 9.72 5.55 2.70
N ALA A 177 8.66 4.76 2.67
CA ALA A 177 7.49 4.98 3.50
C ALA A 177 7.04 3.67 4.16
N ILE A 178 6.47 3.78 5.35
CA ILE A 178 5.80 2.67 6.05
C ILE A 178 4.32 2.96 6.07
N PHE A 179 3.52 2.02 5.62
CA PHE A 179 2.07 2.03 5.74
C PHE A 179 1.61 0.95 6.71
N VAL A 180 0.80 1.34 7.69
CA VAL A 180 0.19 0.41 8.65
C VAL A 180 -1.32 0.49 8.47
N PRO A 181 -1.98 -0.56 7.96
CA PRO A 181 -3.44 -0.59 7.84
C PRO A 181 -4.11 -0.80 9.20
N GLU A 182 -5.40 -0.52 9.26
CA GLU A 182 -6.25 -0.89 10.39
C GLU A 182 -6.63 -2.37 10.29
N LYS A 183 -6.81 -3.00 11.45
CA LYS A 183 -7.38 -4.36 11.54
C LYS A 183 -8.80 -4.35 11.01
N PHE A 184 -9.08 -5.22 10.06
CA PHE A 184 -10.46 -5.54 9.72
C PHE A 184 -11.05 -6.40 10.84
N ASP A 185 -12.02 -5.86 11.55
CA ASP A 185 -12.77 -6.59 12.56
C ASP A 185 -13.58 -7.71 11.85
N ARG A 186 -12.96 -8.88 11.75
CA ARG A 186 -13.68 -10.10 11.42
C ARG A 186 -14.33 -10.60 12.72
N ARG A 187 -15.33 -9.92 13.20
CA ARG A 187 -16.22 -10.53 14.17
C ARG A 187 -17.08 -11.55 13.44
N SER A 188 -16.74 -12.79 13.70
CA SER A 188 -17.54 -13.98 13.40
C SER A 188 -18.90 -13.90 14.11
#